data_bdbc48c1750b65b579fbdf0bb8180746
#
_entry.id   bdbc48c1750b65b579fbdf0bb8180746
#
_cell.length_a   1.000
_cell.length_b   1.000
_cell.length_c   1.000
_cell.angle_alpha   90.00
_cell.angle_beta   90.00
_cell.angle_gamma   90.00
#
_symmetry.space_group_name_H-M   'P 1'
#
loop_
_entity.id
_entity.type
_entity.pdbx_description
1 polymer ?
#
loop_
_entity_poly.entity_id
_entity_poly.type
_entity_poly.pdbx_seq_one_letter_code
_entity_poly.pdbx_strand_id
1 'polypeptide(L)'
;VDISALVQADHKTGIQRVVRSIVLALVQEPPPGYRIEPVYSEGGNRSYRYARRFTCAMLGAPALSLDDAPIETRAGDVFLGLDLATNMTTQNQPRLMAMRRQGVVVWFVVYDLLPLLRPDCFPFGAEKYYGDFIDTISLVADGIVTISRAVADELAEWLAQRPNRRLSPLKLSH
;
A
#
# COMPACT_ATOMS: atom_id res chain seq x y z
N VAL A 1 7.43 -2.12 3.43
CA VAL A 1 6.13 -1.51 3.77
C VAL A 1 6.02 -0.19 3.04
N ASP A 2 5.02 -0.04 2.16
CA ASP A 2 4.79 1.20 1.38
C ASP A 2 4.16 2.30 2.26
N ILE A 3 4.82 3.46 2.28
CA ILE A 3 4.41 4.68 3.00
C ILE A 3 4.43 5.90 2.07
N SER A 4 4.14 5.70 0.80
CA SER A 4 4.33 6.71 -0.24
C SER A 4 3.57 8.01 0.00
N ALA A 5 2.29 7.95 0.41
CA ALA A 5 1.51 9.16 0.66
C ALA A 5 2.05 9.93 1.88
N LEU A 6 2.46 9.20 2.94
CA LEU A 6 3.00 9.80 4.15
C LEU A 6 4.35 10.51 3.90
N VAL A 7 5.21 9.95 3.03
CA VAL A 7 6.50 10.57 2.65
C VAL A 7 6.27 11.83 1.82
N GLN A 8 5.27 11.83 0.93
CA GLN A 8 5.01 12.98 0.05
C GLN A 8 4.41 14.17 0.79
N ALA A 9 3.43 13.93 1.65
CA ALA A 9 2.78 15.00 2.41
C ALA A 9 2.08 14.43 3.65
N ASP A 10 2.59 14.78 4.82
CA ASP A 10 1.98 14.42 6.11
C ASP A 10 0.86 15.41 6.46
N HIS A 11 -0.34 15.13 5.96
CA HIS A 11 -1.56 15.91 6.25
C HIS A 11 -2.16 15.58 7.61
N LYS A 12 -1.56 14.69 8.40
CA LYS A 12 -2.03 14.25 9.73
C LYS A 12 -3.48 13.72 9.71
N THR A 13 -3.92 13.15 8.60
CA THR A 13 -5.23 12.50 8.49
C THR A 13 -5.34 11.28 9.41
N GLY A 14 -6.56 10.77 9.62
CA GLY A 14 -6.78 9.55 10.40
C GLY A 14 -5.99 8.37 9.86
N ILE A 15 -6.04 8.14 8.54
CA ILE A 15 -5.29 7.08 7.87
C ILE A 15 -3.78 7.24 8.10
N GLN A 16 -3.23 8.43 7.89
CA GLN A 16 -1.79 8.67 8.06
C GLN A 16 -1.32 8.48 9.51
N ARG A 17 -2.17 8.75 10.51
CA ARG A 17 -1.87 8.44 11.92
C ARG A 17 -1.77 6.93 12.14
N VAL A 18 -2.69 6.16 11.58
CA VAL A 18 -2.68 4.69 11.64
C VAL A 18 -1.45 4.14 10.93
N VAL A 19 -1.17 4.58 9.70
CA VAL A 19 0.02 4.19 8.93
C VAL A 19 1.30 4.44 9.74
N ARG A 20 1.45 5.66 10.28
CA ARG A 20 2.61 6.03 11.11
C ARG A 20 2.77 5.11 12.32
N SER A 21 1.67 4.86 13.04
CA SER A 21 1.70 4.02 14.24
C SER A 21 2.08 2.58 13.91
N ILE A 22 1.52 2.01 12.85
CA ILE A 22 1.83 0.64 12.41
C ILE A 22 3.28 0.54 11.94
N VAL A 23 3.77 1.50 11.15
CA VAL A 23 5.17 1.50 10.67
C VAL A 23 6.13 1.60 11.83
N LEU A 24 5.88 2.49 12.80
CA LEU A 24 6.71 2.62 14.00
C LEU A 24 6.76 1.30 14.79
N ALA A 25 5.61 0.68 15.03
CA ALA A 25 5.55 -0.59 15.75
C ALA A 25 6.32 -1.69 15.00
N LEU A 26 6.11 -1.82 13.69
CA LEU A 26 6.80 -2.82 12.87
C LEU A 26 8.32 -2.63 12.82
N VAL A 27 8.80 -1.37 12.79
CA VAL A 27 10.24 -1.08 12.75
C VAL A 27 10.88 -1.31 14.12
N GLN A 28 10.18 -0.98 15.21
CA GLN A 28 10.68 -1.17 16.58
C GLN A 28 10.63 -2.63 17.02
N GLU A 29 9.58 -3.35 16.66
CA GLU A 29 9.33 -4.74 17.04
C GLU A 29 8.96 -5.55 15.79
N PRO A 30 9.92 -5.86 14.90
CA PRO A 30 9.63 -6.61 13.70
C PRO A 30 9.19 -8.05 14.03
N PRO A 31 8.25 -8.62 13.28
CA PRO A 31 7.88 -10.03 13.43
C PRO A 31 9.11 -10.94 13.28
N PRO A 32 9.17 -12.07 14.04
CA PRO A 32 10.29 -12.99 13.96
C PRO A 32 10.60 -13.42 12.53
N GLY A 33 11.87 -13.33 12.13
CA GLY A 33 12.34 -13.68 10.79
C GLY A 33 12.16 -12.60 9.72
N TYR A 34 11.62 -11.43 10.06
CA TYR A 34 11.48 -10.32 9.13
C TYR A 34 12.36 -9.12 9.50
N ARG A 35 12.85 -8.44 8.48
CA ARG A 35 13.37 -7.09 8.57
C ARG A 35 12.39 -6.15 7.91
N ILE A 36 12.04 -5.07 8.58
CA ILE A 36 11.08 -4.08 8.07
C ILE A 36 11.83 -2.94 7.40
N GLU A 37 11.53 -2.73 6.13
CA GLU A 37 12.05 -1.61 5.34
C GLU A 37 10.86 -0.78 4.85
N PRO A 38 10.62 0.41 5.42
CA PRO A 38 9.68 1.35 4.84
C PRO A 38 10.17 1.81 3.46
N VAL A 39 9.24 1.89 2.51
CA VAL A 39 9.54 2.25 1.11
C VAL A 39 8.53 3.27 0.59
N TYR A 40 8.91 4.00 -0.45
CA TYR A 40 8.03 4.95 -1.10
C TYR A 40 8.26 4.99 -2.61
N SER A 41 7.25 5.48 -3.33
CA SER A 41 7.34 5.83 -4.74
C SER A 41 6.99 7.30 -4.93
N GLU A 42 7.68 7.96 -5.85
CA GLU A 42 7.39 9.35 -6.25
C GLU A 42 6.34 9.42 -7.36
N GLY A 43 5.87 8.26 -7.84
CA GLY A 43 4.98 8.14 -9.00
C GLY A 43 5.74 8.16 -10.33
N GLY A 44 4.98 8.17 -11.44
CA GLY A 44 5.57 8.27 -12.79
C GLY A 44 6.41 7.05 -13.21
N ASN A 45 6.04 5.84 -12.82
CA ASN A 45 6.77 4.59 -13.12
C ASN A 45 8.21 4.53 -12.58
N ARG A 46 8.52 5.33 -11.56
CA ARG A 46 9.88 5.45 -11.02
C ARG A 46 10.27 4.35 -10.04
N SER A 47 9.46 3.31 -9.88
CA SER A 47 9.78 2.24 -8.94
C SER A 47 9.75 2.70 -7.47
N TYR A 48 9.96 1.77 -6.56
CA TYR A 48 10.04 2.05 -5.13
C TYR A 48 11.49 2.29 -4.69
N ARG A 49 11.64 3.13 -3.67
CA ARG A 49 12.90 3.43 -3.00
C ARG A 49 12.76 3.17 -1.50
N TYR A 50 13.84 2.90 -0.82
CA TYR A 50 13.84 2.86 0.64
C TYR A 50 13.56 4.25 1.20
N ALA A 51 12.69 4.34 2.21
CA ALA A 51 12.37 5.59 2.92
C ALA A 51 13.23 5.76 4.18
N ARG A 52 14.54 5.54 4.07
CA ARG A 52 15.44 5.47 5.23
C ARG A 52 15.57 6.81 5.93
N ARG A 53 15.73 7.90 5.17
CA ARG A 53 15.82 9.26 5.73
C ARG A 53 14.54 9.63 6.48
N PHE A 54 13.38 9.37 5.88
CA PHE A 54 12.09 9.61 6.50
C PHE A 54 11.92 8.78 7.77
N THR A 55 12.29 7.51 7.73
CA THR A 55 12.19 6.60 8.87
C THR A 55 13.09 7.04 10.02
N CYS A 56 14.34 7.43 9.74
CA CYS A 56 15.24 7.98 10.76
C CYS A 56 14.65 9.24 11.42
N ALA A 57 14.13 10.17 10.63
CA ALA A 57 13.50 11.38 11.15
C ALA A 57 12.27 11.05 12.02
N MET A 58 11.47 10.07 11.61
CA MET A 58 10.30 9.61 12.33
C MET A 58 10.67 8.96 13.68
N LEU A 59 11.81 8.28 13.75
CA LEU A 59 12.35 7.66 14.97
C LEU A 59 13.15 8.64 15.85
N GLY A 60 13.31 9.89 15.42
CA GLY A 60 14.19 10.85 16.11
C GLY A 60 15.68 10.48 16.06
N ALA A 61 16.06 9.57 15.15
CA ALA A 61 17.44 9.19 14.92
C ALA A 61 18.14 10.19 13.99
N PRO A 62 19.44 10.45 14.19
CA PRO A 62 20.19 11.29 13.25
C PRO A 62 20.11 10.65 11.85
N ALA A 63 19.84 11.48 10.84
CA ALA A 63 19.91 11.06 9.44
C ALA A 63 21.38 10.79 9.09
N LEU A 64 21.87 9.63 9.52
CA LEU A 64 23.15 9.11 9.06
C LEU A 64 23.08 8.99 7.55
N SER A 65 24.21 8.92 6.87
CA SER A 65 24.43 8.87 5.42
C SER A 65 23.73 7.71 4.68
N LEU A 66 22.50 7.37 5.09
CA LEU A 66 21.67 6.33 4.46
C LEU A 66 20.98 6.94 3.24
N ASP A 67 21.36 6.49 2.06
CA ASP A 67 20.70 6.89 0.84
C ASP A 67 19.37 6.14 0.67
N ASP A 68 18.38 6.87 0.16
CA ASP A 68 17.12 6.29 -0.29
C ASP A 68 17.33 5.61 -1.66
N ALA A 69 18.08 4.51 -1.67
CA ALA A 69 18.39 3.73 -2.86
C ALA A 69 17.12 3.04 -3.42
N PRO A 70 17.09 2.66 -4.71
CA PRO A 70 16.05 1.78 -5.23
C PRO A 70 15.96 0.48 -4.43
N ILE A 71 14.75 -0.05 -4.24
CA ILE A 71 14.56 -1.29 -3.49
C ILE A 71 15.09 -2.49 -4.26
N GLU A 72 15.71 -3.41 -3.53
CA GLU A 72 16.00 -4.76 -3.98
C GLU A 72 14.95 -5.69 -3.43
N THR A 73 14.41 -6.57 -4.27
CA THR A 73 13.38 -7.54 -3.89
C THR A 73 13.83 -8.96 -4.26
N ARG A 74 13.48 -9.91 -3.42
CA ARG A 74 13.80 -11.34 -3.56
C ARG A 74 12.57 -12.20 -3.38
N ALA A 75 12.61 -13.42 -3.90
CA ALA A 75 11.57 -14.41 -3.62
C ALA A 75 11.41 -14.63 -2.10
N GLY A 76 10.17 -14.63 -1.64
CA GLY A 76 9.84 -14.74 -0.22
C GLY A 76 9.70 -13.41 0.52
N ASP A 77 10.13 -12.29 -0.07
CA ASP A 77 9.84 -10.98 0.51
C ASP A 77 8.35 -10.69 0.49
N VAL A 78 7.90 -9.86 1.42
CA VAL A 78 6.51 -9.38 1.51
C VAL A 78 6.46 -7.88 1.23
N PHE A 79 5.74 -7.49 0.20
CA PHE A 79 5.37 -6.09 -0.05
C PHE A 79 4.02 -5.82 0.58
N LEU A 80 3.97 -4.88 1.53
CA LEU A 80 2.75 -4.43 2.18
C LEU A 80 2.44 -2.99 1.75
N GLY A 81 1.42 -2.80 0.89
CA GLY A 81 0.84 -1.50 0.58
C GLY A 81 -0.01 -1.03 1.75
N LEU A 82 0.63 -0.42 2.73
CA LEU A 82 -0.01 0.03 3.96
C LEU A 82 -0.68 1.39 3.80
N ASP A 83 -0.08 2.29 3.03
CA ASP A 83 -0.55 3.66 2.88
C ASP A 83 -1.56 3.81 1.74
N LEU A 84 -2.44 4.80 1.85
CA LEU A 84 -3.43 5.10 0.80
C LEU A 84 -2.80 5.99 -0.30
N ALA A 85 -2.00 5.36 -1.13
CA ALA A 85 -1.26 6.01 -2.22
C ALA A 85 -1.87 5.68 -3.60
N THR A 86 -3.15 6.01 -3.81
CA THR A 86 -3.98 5.55 -4.93
C THR A 86 -3.31 5.71 -6.30
N ASN A 87 -2.92 6.93 -6.66
CA ASN A 87 -2.31 7.22 -7.97
C ASN A 87 -0.94 6.55 -8.12
N MET A 88 -0.12 6.56 -7.07
CA MET A 88 1.22 5.97 -7.11
C MET A 88 1.14 4.45 -7.24
N THR A 89 0.22 3.80 -6.53
CA THR A 89 -0.01 2.37 -6.62
C THR A 89 -0.45 1.99 -8.05
N THR A 90 -1.40 2.72 -8.63
CA THR A 90 -1.87 2.49 -10.00
C THR A 90 -0.75 2.66 -11.01
N GLN A 91 0.06 3.70 -10.90
CA GLN A 91 1.21 3.93 -11.79
C GLN A 91 2.31 2.86 -11.64
N ASN A 92 2.44 2.26 -10.46
CA ASN A 92 3.42 1.20 -10.19
C ASN A 92 2.88 -0.23 -10.45
N GLN A 93 1.69 -0.39 -11.03
CA GLN A 93 1.14 -1.70 -11.36
C GLN A 93 2.13 -2.62 -12.11
N PRO A 94 2.86 -2.17 -13.16
CA PRO A 94 3.84 -3.04 -13.84
C PRO A 94 4.97 -3.51 -12.91
N ARG A 95 5.43 -2.65 -11.99
CA ARG A 95 6.47 -3.00 -11.02
C ARG A 95 5.96 -4.02 -10.00
N LEU A 96 4.75 -3.85 -9.47
CA LEU A 96 4.11 -4.79 -8.54
C LEU A 96 3.92 -6.17 -9.21
N MET A 97 3.50 -6.20 -10.47
CA MET A 97 3.41 -7.43 -11.24
C MET A 97 4.79 -8.09 -11.44
N ALA A 98 5.84 -7.30 -11.66
CA ALA A 98 7.21 -7.83 -11.79
C ALA A 98 7.69 -8.43 -10.47
N MET A 99 7.45 -7.76 -9.33
CA MET A 99 7.77 -8.27 -8.00
C MET A 99 7.08 -9.62 -7.71
N ARG A 100 5.79 -9.74 -8.03
CA ARG A 100 5.08 -11.02 -7.90
C ARG A 100 5.71 -12.14 -8.74
N ARG A 101 6.08 -11.84 -10.00
CA ARG A 101 6.77 -12.82 -10.86
C ARG A 101 8.13 -13.25 -10.31
N GLN A 102 8.76 -12.41 -9.50
CA GLN A 102 10.00 -12.71 -8.78
C GLN A 102 9.77 -13.50 -7.48
N GLY A 103 8.51 -13.79 -7.12
CA GLY A 103 8.17 -14.53 -5.91
C GLY A 103 7.98 -13.66 -4.66
N VAL A 104 7.82 -12.34 -4.84
CA VAL A 104 7.41 -11.43 -3.75
C VAL A 104 5.92 -11.61 -3.50
N VAL A 105 5.53 -11.74 -2.25
CA VAL A 105 4.12 -11.79 -1.83
C VAL A 105 3.61 -10.37 -1.63
N VAL A 106 2.52 -10.00 -2.30
CA VAL A 106 2.00 -8.63 -2.32
C VAL A 106 0.69 -8.53 -1.55
N TRP A 107 0.66 -7.69 -0.53
CA TRP A 107 -0.53 -7.39 0.27
C TRP A 107 -0.84 -5.90 0.26
N PHE A 108 -2.14 -5.57 0.36
CA PHE A 108 -2.59 -4.19 0.52
C PHE A 108 -3.54 -4.06 1.70
N VAL A 109 -3.58 -2.86 2.30
CA VAL A 109 -4.57 -2.47 3.29
C VAL A 109 -5.61 -1.58 2.63
N VAL A 110 -6.89 -1.89 2.84
CA VAL A 110 -8.03 -1.06 2.41
C VAL A 110 -8.74 -0.54 3.66
N TYR A 111 -8.82 0.78 3.77
CA TYR A 111 -9.38 1.46 4.93
C TYR A 111 -10.91 1.60 4.83
N ASP A 112 -11.40 2.01 3.69
CA ASP A 112 -12.83 2.13 3.40
C ASP A 112 -13.09 2.09 1.88
N LEU A 113 -14.35 2.12 1.47
CA LEU A 113 -14.77 2.28 0.09
C LEU A 113 -15.61 3.55 -0.11
N LEU A 114 -15.55 4.49 0.83
CA LEU A 114 -16.39 5.69 0.81
C LEU A 114 -16.32 6.49 -0.49
N PRO A 115 -15.14 6.70 -1.15
CA PRO A 115 -15.11 7.40 -2.43
C PRO A 115 -15.92 6.72 -3.54
N LEU A 116 -16.17 5.41 -3.44
CA LEU A 116 -16.94 4.63 -4.38
C LEU A 116 -18.42 4.56 -4.00
N LEU A 117 -18.72 4.44 -2.71
CA LEU A 117 -20.08 4.28 -2.19
C LEU A 117 -20.80 5.61 -2.00
N ARG A 118 -20.07 6.67 -1.75
CA ARG A 118 -20.58 8.02 -1.49
C ARG A 118 -19.78 9.10 -2.25
N PRO A 119 -19.73 9.01 -3.59
CA PRO A 119 -18.96 9.96 -4.41
C PRO A 119 -19.41 11.41 -4.22
N ASP A 120 -20.67 11.62 -3.80
CA ASP A 120 -21.23 12.93 -3.44
C ASP A 120 -20.48 13.64 -2.30
N CYS A 121 -19.78 12.90 -1.44
CA CYS A 121 -19.01 13.43 -0.31
C CYS A 121 -17.54 13.73 -0.65
N PHE A 122 -17.11 13.49 -1.88
CA PHE A 122 -15.72 13.63 -2.30
C PHE A 122 -15.55 14.59 -3.49
N PRO A 123 -14.35 15.10 -3.72
CA PRO A 123 -14.07 15.92 -4.90
C PRO A 123 -14.39 15.17 -6.20
N PHE A 124 -14.84 15.91 -7.21
CA PHE A 124 -15.14 15.35 -8.53
C PHE A 124 -14.00 14.50 -9.08
N GLY A 125 -14.30 13.30 -9.53
CA GLY A 125 -13.33 12.35 -10.06
C GLY A 125 -12.64 11.47 -9.01
N ALA A 126 -12.86 11.69 -7.71
CA ALA A 126 -12.27 10.86 -6.65
C ALA A 126 -12.67 9.38 -6.79
N GLU A 127 -13.93 9.12 -7.15
CA GLU A 127 -14.46 7.77 -7.39
C GLU A 127 -13.66 7.03 -8.47
N LYS A 128 -13.30 7.72 -9.56
CA LYS A 128 -12.53 7.13 -10.65
C LYS A 128 -11.13 6.72 -10.18
N TYR A 129 -10.40 7.64 -9.54
CA TYR A 129 -9.05 7.35 -9.05
C TYR A 129 -9.04 6.24 -8.01
N TYR A 130 -10.05 6.22 -7.15
CA TYR A 130 -10.17 5.18 -6.14
C TYR A 130 -10.57 3.83 -6.77
N GLY A 131 -11.47 3.84 -7.75
CA GLY A 131 -11.84 2.66 -8.53
C GLY A 131 -10.63 2.06 -9.26
N ASP A 132 -9.85 2.88 -9.96
CA ASP A 132 -8.62 2.46 -10.63
C ASP A 132 -7.61 1.84 -9.64
N PHE A 133 -7.52 2.39 -8.42
CA PHE A 133 -6.71 1.83 -7.34
C PHE A 133 -7.21 0.46 -6.90
N ILE A 134 -8.51 0.31 -6.59
CA ILE A 134 -9.10 -0.98 -6.18
C ILE A 134 -8.95 -2.02 -7.29
N ASP A 135 -9.18 -1.65 -8.54
CA ASP A 135 -8.98 -2.55 -9.68
C ASP A 135 -7.50 -2.98 -9.81
N THR A 136 -6.56 -2.05 -9.58
CA THR A 136 -5.13 -2.34 -9.60
C THR A 136 -4.74 -3.31 -8.50
N ILE A 137 -5.09 -3.02 -7.24
CA ILE A 137 -4.71 -3.90 -6.12
C ILE A 137 -5.39 -5.26 -6.22
N SER A 138 -6.63 -5.33 -6.70
CA SER A 138 -7.31 -6.60 -6.94
C SER A 138 -6.60 -7.47 -7.97
N LEU A 139 -5.90 -6.87 -8.92
CA LEU A 139 -5.12 -7.57 -9.95
C LEU A 139 -3.75 -8.01 -9.43
N VAL A 140 -3.05 -7.14 -8.70
CA VAL A 140 -1.64 -7.37 -8.32
C VAL A 140 -1.46 -8.00 -6.94
N ALA A 141 -2.41 -7.87 -6.01
CA ALA A 141 -2.24 -8.37 -4.65
C ALA A 141 -2.48 -9.88 -4.53
N ASP A 142 -1.77 -10.55 -3.66
CA ASP A 142 -2.06 -11.92 -3.21
C ASP A 142 -3.12 -11.93 -2.11
N GLY A 143 -3.22 -10.82 -1.37
CA GLY A 143 -4.25 -10.61 -0.38
C GLY A 143 -4.48 -9.15 -0.05
N ILE A 144 -5.66 -8.86 0.49
CA ILE A 144 -6.05 -7.55 1.00
C ILE A 144 -6.50 -7.72 2.45
N VAL A 145 -6.01 -6.83 3.30
CA VAL A 145 -6.45 -6.67 4.68
C VAL A 145 -7.37 -5.46 4.73
N THR A 146 -8.53 -5.61 5.35
CA THR A 146 -9.45 -4.50 5.60
C THR A 146 -9.48 -4.17 7.09
N ILE A 147 -9.81 -2.94 7.44
CA ILE A 147 -9.85 -2.50 8.85
C ILE A 147 -11.04 -3.05 9.62
N SER A 148 -12.02 -3.65 8.93
CA SER A 148 -13.19 -4.26 9.54
C SER A 148 -13.86 -5.25 8.60
N ARG A 149 -14.70 -6.11 9.16
CA ARG A 149 -15.53 -7.03 8.38
C ARG A 149 -16.48 -6.29 7.45
N ALA A 150 -17.06 -5.18 7.88
CA ALA A 150 -17.95 -4.38 7.03
C ALA A 150 -17.24 -3.93 5.75
N VAL A 151 -16.01 -3.42 5.86
CA VAL A 151 -15.20 -3.03 4.69
C VAL A 151 -14.84 -4.25 3.83
N ALA A 152 -14.61 -5.43 4.44
CA ALA A 152 -14.37 -6.65 3.68
C ALA A 152 -15.61 -7.06 2.85
N ASP A 153 -16.78 -7.00 3.45
CA ASP A 153 -18.05 -7.34 2.79
C ASP A 153 -18.36 -6.36 1.64
N GLU A 154 -18.20 -5.05 1.87
CA GLU A 154 -18.33 -4.00 0.85
C GLU A 154 -17.33 -4.20 -0.32
N LEU A 155 -16.07 -4.51 0.00
CA LEU A 155 -15.06 -4.79 -1.02
C LEU A 155 -15.39 -6.03 -1.84
N ALA A 156 -15.85 -7.10 -1.18
CA ALA A 156 -16.24 -8.34 -1.86
C ALA A 156 -17.42 -8.10 -2.81
N GLU A 157 -18.43 -7.33 -2.36
CA GLU A 157 -19.57 -6.95 -3.19
C GLU A 157 -19.16 -6.10 -4.38
N TRP A 158 -18.29 -5.10 -4.17
CA TRP A 158 -17.72 -4.28 -5.24
C TRP A 158 -17.00 -5.12 -6.29
N LEU A 159 -16.15 -6.05 -5.87
CA LEU A 159 -15.39 -6.92 -6.75
C LEU A 159 -16.26 -7.92 -7.51
N ALA A 160 -17.36 -8.42 -6.90
CA ALA A 160 -18.29 -9.35 -7.54
C ALA A 160 -18.99 -8.74 -8.77
N GLN A 161 -19.16 -7.43 -8.81
CA GLN A 161 -19.78 -6.71 -9.92
C GLN A 161 -18.80 -6.44 -11.09
N ARG A 162 -17.54 -6.82 -10.96
CA ARG A 162 -16.47 -6.53 -11.94
C ARG A 162 -15.97 -7.81 -12.61
N PRO A 163 -15.54 -7.73 -13.88
CA PRO A 163 -14.99 -8.90 -14.55
C PRO A 163 -13.72 -9.36 -13.81
N ASN A 164 -13.75 -10.61 -13.37
CA ASN A 164 -12.58 -11.21 -12.71
C ASN A 164 -11.44 -11.38 -13.71
N ARG A 165 -10.40 -10.57 -13.59
CA ARG A 165 -9.19 -10.62 -14.43
C ARG A 165 -8.04 -11.41 -13.79
N ARG A 166 -8.26 -12.01 -12.65
CA ARG A 166 -7.21 -12.71 -11.89
C ARG A 166 -7.09 -14.17 -12.32
N LEU A 167 -5.85 -14.64 -12.28
CA LEU A 167 -5.54 -16.07 -12.46
C LEU A 167 -5.59 -16.85 -11.14
N SER A 168 -5.56 -16.16 -9.98
CA SER A 168 -5.54 -16.78 -8.65
C SER A 168 -6.56 -16.11 -7.72
N PRO A 169 -7.16 -16.84 -6.77
CA PRO A 169 -8.06 -16.26 -5.79
C PRO A 169 -7.40 -15.15 -4.97
N LEU A 170 -8.14 -14.07 -4.69
CA LEU A 170 -7.71 -13.02 -3.78
C LEU A 170 -8.05 -13.44 -2.34
N LYS A 171 -7.09 -13.34 -1.43
CA LYS A 171 -7.34 -13.56 0.00
C LYS A 171 -7.83 -12.24 0.61
N LEU A 172 -8.99 -12.27 1.26
CA LEU A 172 -9.49 -11.16 2.08
C LEU A 172 -9.32 -11.53 3.54
N SER A 173 -8.83 -10.57 4.34
CA SER A 173 -8.68 -10.68 5.80
C SER A 173 -9.13 -9.38 6.47
N HIS A 174 -9.53 -9.44 7.72
CA HIS A 174 -9.93 -8.29 8.54
C HIS A 174 -9.53 -8.51 9.99
#